data_564353f0d1f139b9a26ae011d38171f1
#
_entry.id   564353f0d1f139b9a26ae011d38171f1
#
_cell.length_a   1.000
_cell.length_b   1.000
_cell.length_c   1.000
_cell.angle_alpha   90.00
_cell.angle_beta   90.00
_cell.angle_gamma   90.00
#
_symmetry.space_group_name_H-M   'P 1'
#
loop_
_entity.id
_entity.type
_entity.pdbx_description
1 polymer ?
#
loop_
_entity_poly.entity_id
_entity_poly.type
_entity_poly.pdbx_seq_one_letter_code
_entity_poly.pdbx_strand_id
1 'polypeptide(L)'
;MSFCRKALHCICAISIVVSGTSVAADAGQTQYKPKVGQKGKDVVWIPSPEAMVEKMLDMAHVTPQDLVIDLGSGDGRNVIAAAKRGARALGVEYNADLVTYSRRAAAAAGVAERATFVQGDMYEADISQASALILFLIPYNLMKLAPKLLALKPGTRIVSNTYEIGGGWEPDETDRLQPCLTWCVAYLYIVPAKVEGTWALPQGELTLEQSFQKVTGVHEREGIRVPIENGTLRGNEIRFMINQTEYTGRVNGDSMDGIAKGRLTSTWTAKRVAE
;
A
#
# COMPACT_ATOMS: atom_id res chain seq x y z
N MET A 1 -57.03 74.88 47.23
CA MET A 1 -56.53 74.56 45.94
C MET A 1 -55.48 73.46 46.11
N SER A 2 -55.84 72.22 45.96
CA SER A 2 -54.92 71.12 46.12
C SER A 2 -55.22 70.03 45.09
N PHE A 3 -54.30 69.77 44.20
CA PHE A 3 -54.42 68.74 43.15
C PHE A 3 -53.83 67.45 43.66
N CYS A 4 -54.69 66.42 43.75
CA CYS A 4 -54.35 65.08 44.07
C CYS A 4 -53.91 64.34 42.77
N ARG A 5 -52.64 63.85 42.65
CA ARG A 5 -52.20 62.98 41.60
C ARG A 5 -52.13 61.54 42.10
N LYS A 6 -52.97 60.69 41.55
CA LYS A 6 -52.95 59.25 41.74
C LYS A 6 -51.83 58.64 40.93
N ALA A 7 -50.90 57.95 41.57
CA ALA A 7 -49.87 57.13 40.89
C ALA A 7 -50.45 55.74 40.59
N LEU A 8 -50.43 55.33 39.30
CA LEU A 8 -50.82 54.03 38.82
C LEU A 8 -49.60 53.12 38.79
N HIS A 9 -49.60 52.11 39.64
CA HIS A 9 -48.55 51.08 39.62
C HIS A 9 -48.83 50.04 38.54
N CYS A 10 -48.00 49.99 37.49
CA CYS A 10 -48.00 48.96 36.45
C CYS A 10 -47.12 47.81 36.95
N ILE A 11 -47.71 46.63 37.27
CA ILE A 11 -47.03 45.47 37.66
C ILE A 11 -46.71 44.70 36.32
N CYS A 12 -45.44 44.73 35.89
CA CYS A 12 -44.96 43.92 34.78
C CYS A 12 -44.65 42.51 35.29
N ALA A 13 -45.51 41.58 34.91
CA ALA A 13 -45.27 40.14 35.13
C ALA A 13 -44.19 39.64 34.12
N ILE A 14 -43.02 39.34 34.59
CA ILE A 14 -41.95 38.70 33.79
C ILE A 14 -42.21 37.20 33.75
N SER A 15 -42.70 36.69 32.62
CA SER A 15 -42.81 35.26 32.36
C SER A 15 -41.43 34.69 31.99
N ILE A 16 -40.83 33.94 32.90
CA ILE A 16 -39.59 33.19 32.62
C ILE A 16 -39.97 31.95 31.84
N VAL A 17 -39.69 31.92 30.52
CA VAL A 17 -39.74 30.74 29.70
C VAL A 17 -38.50 29.92 29.98
N VAL A 18 -38.61 28.86 30.77
CA VAL A 18 -37.57 27.84 30.94
C VAL A 18 -37.55 26.95 29.69
N SER A 19 -36.66 27.25 28.76
CA SER A 19 -36.39 26.34 27.63
C SER A 19 -35.64 25.13 28.17
N GLY A 20 -36.37 24.04 28.42
CA GLY A 20 -35.78 22.72 28.71
C GLY A 20 -35.07 22.17 27.49
N THR A 21 -33.74 22.25 27.48
CA THR A 21 -32.94 21.44 26.53
C THR A 21 -33.07 19.99 26.95
N SER A 22 -33.88 19.23 26.21
CA SER A 22 -33.89 17.76 26.27
C SER A 22 -32.55 17.28 25.79
N VAL A 23 -31.66 16.93 26.70
CA VAL A 23 -30.51 16.07 26.40
C VAL A 23 -31.12 14.69 26.10
N ALA A 24 -31.24 14.34 24.82
CA ALA A 24 -31.56 12.99 24.41
C ALA A 24 -30.43 12.10 24.99
N ALA A 25 -30.77 11.32 26.01
CA ALA A 25 -29.90 10.26 26.49
C ALA A 25 -29.69 9.29 25.32
N ASP A 26 -28.45 9.27 24.79
CA ASP A 26 -28.00 8.23 23.86
C ASP A 26 -28.19 6.87 24.62
N ALA A 27 -29.30 6.19 24.29
CA ALA A 27 -29.64 4.91 24.87
C ALA A 27 -28.52 3.96 24.44
N GLY A 28 -27.63 3.60 25.37
CA GLY A 28 -26.41 2.85 25.22
C GLY A 28 -26.47 1.66 24.24
N GLN A 29 -26.31 1.94 22.96
CA GLN A 29 -25.91 0.92 22.02
C GLN A 29 -24.49 0.49 22.45
N THR A 30 -24.36 -0.76 22.86
CA THR A 30 -23.05 -1.35 23.19
C THR A 30 -22.16 -1.17 21.96
N GLN A 31 -21.18 -0.29 22.08
CA GLN A 31 -20.28 0.05 21.00
C GLN A 31 -19.61 -1.21 20.46
N TYR A 32 -19.77 -1.48 19.15
CA TYR A 32 -19.15 -2.63 18.50
C TYR A 32 -17.64 -2.68 18.79
N LYS A 33 -17.16 -3.86 19.21
CA LYS A 33 -15.73 -4.18 19.37
C LYS A 33 -15.40 -5.42 18.58
N PRO A 34 -14.34 -5.40 17.75
CA PRO A 34 -13.90 -6.56 16.98
C PRO A 34 -13.54 -7.73 17.90
N LYS A 35 -13.87 -8.95 17.47
CA LYS A 35 -13.47 -10.19 18.16
C LYS A 35 -12.54 -11.00 17.28
N VAL A 36 -11.35 -11.32 17.76
CA VAL A 36 -10.40 -12.19 17.06
C VAL A 36 -11.07 -13.49 16.67
N GLY A 37 -10.92 -13.91 15.41
CA GLY A 37 -11.59 -15.09 14.84
C GLY A 37 -13.04 -14.84 14.39
N GLN A 38 -13.56 -13.61 14.47
CA GLN A 38 -14.88 -13.32 13.91
C GLN A 38 -14.93 -13.56 12.41
N LYS A 39 -16.09 -14.01 11.92
CA LYS A 39 -16.29 -14.30 10.50
C LYS A 39 -16.18 -13.04 9.65
N GLY A 40 -15.33 -13.08 8.61
CA GLY A 40 -15.28 -12.13 7.53
C GLY A 40 -15.98 -12.66 6.27
N LYS A 41 -15.79 -12.01 5.11
CA LYS A 41 -16.31 -12.47 3.83
C LYS A 41 -15.61 -13.75 3.36
N ASP A 42 -14.30 -13.69 3.20
CA ASP A 42 -13.48 -14.76 2.63
C ASP A 42 -12.66 -15.49 3.70
N VAL A 43 -12.35 -14.81 4.81
CA VAL A 43 -11.52 -15.32 5.90
C VAL A 43 -12.02 -14.79 7.24
N VAL A 44 -11.62 -15.42 8.35
CA VAL A 44 -11.81 -14.89 9.70
C VAL A 44 -10.87 -13.70 9.93
N TRP A 45 -11.32 -12.70 10.68
CA TRP A 45 -10.49 -11.58 11.04
C TRP A 45 -9.46 -11.95 12.11
N ILE A 46 -8.18 -11.75 11.79
CA ILE A 46 -7.04 -11.91 12.69
C ILE A 46 -6.16 -10.66 12.57
N PRO A 47 -5.93 -9.94 13.67
CA PRO A 47 -5.11 -8.75 13.64
C PRO A 47 -3.61 -9.06 13.59
N SER A 48 -2.83 -8.32 12.80
CA SER A 48 -1.37 -8.34 12.87
C SER A 48 -0.89 -7.85 14.24
N PRO A 49 0.14 -8.44 14.85
CA PRO A 49 0.81 -7.85 16.02
C PRO A 49 1.31 -6.41 15.70
N GLU A 50 1.22 -5.48 16.65
CA GLU A 50 1.64 -4.10 16.44
C GLU A 50 3.11 -3.99 16.00
N ALA A 51 3.99 -4.76 16.64
CA ALA A 51 5.41 -4.80 16.25
C ALA A 51 5.61 -5.30 14.80
N MET A 52 4.73 -6.19 14.29
CA MET A 52 4.77 -6.63 12.89
C MET A 52 4.27 -5.53 11.96
N VAL A 53 3.25 -4.77 12.36
CA VAL A 53 2.79 -3.60 11.60
C VAL A 53 3.94 -2.60 11.40
N GLU A 54 4.63 -2.25 12.48
CA GLU A 54 5.78 -1.34 12.41
C GLU A 54 6.90 -1.90 11.53
N LYS A 55 7.24 -3.19 11.67
CA LYS A 55 8.23 -3.85 10.83
C LYS A 55 7.85 -3.80 9.34
N MET A 56 6.60 -4.08 8.99
CA MET A 56 6.14 -4.01 7.60
C MET A 56 6.24 -2.60 7.01
N LEU A 57 5.90 -1.59 7.80
CA LEU A 57 6.02 -0.19 7.38
C LEU A 57 7.50 0.23 7.24
N ASP A 58 8.39 -0.30 8.06
CA ASP A 58 9.84 -0.08 7.93
C ASP A 58 10.40 -0.74 6.67
N MET A 59 10.05 -2.01 6.40
CA MET A 59 10.45 -2.72 5.18
C MET A 59 9.94 -2.02 3.91
N ALA A 60 8.72 -1.48 3.97
CA ALA A 60 8.16 -0.68 2.88
C ALA A 60 8.78 0.73 2.79
N HIS A 61 9.65 1.14 3.72
CA HIS A 61 10.19 2.50 3.80
C HIS A 61 9.09 3.57 3.67
N VAL A 62 7.99 3.40 4.42
CA VAL A 62 6.85 4.32 4.34
C VAL A 62 7.22 5.72 4.80
N THR A 63 6.91 6.70 3.95
CA THR A 63 7.19 8.14 4.13
C THR A 63 5.90 8.97 4.02
N PRO A 64 5.92 10.26 4.40
CA PRO A 64 4.76 11.15 4.24
C PRO A 64 4.30 11.36 2.79
N GLN A 65 5.11 11.04 1.79
CA GLN A 65 4.77 11.14 0.36
C GLN A 65 3.97 9.94 -0.14
N ASP A 66 3.87 8.89 0.64
CA ASP A 66 3.23 7.65 0.22
C ASP A 66 1.70 7.70 0.29
N LEU A 67 1.08 6.91 -0.58
CA LEU A 67 -0.27 6.40 -0.43
C LEU A 67 -0.18 4.91 -0.09
N VAL A 68 -0.45 4.59 1.16
CA VAL A 68 -0.47 3.22 1.67
C VAL A 68 -1.88 2.65 1.56
N ILE A 69 -2.02 1.45 1.00
CA ILE A 69 -3.32 0.76 0.94
C ILE A 69 -3.24 -0.57 1.68
N ASP A 70 -4.30 -0.86 2.45
CA ASP A 70 -4.52 -2.15 3.12
C ASP A 70 -5.83 -2.76 2.64
N LEU A 71 -5.75 -3.95 2.06
CA LEU A 71 -6.88 -4.73 1.54
C LEU A 71 -7.31 -5.77 2.57
N GLY A 72 -8.55 -5.67 3.03
CA GLY A 72 -9.03 -6.41 4.20
C GLY A 72 -8.52 -5.78 5.49
N SER A 73 -8.67 -4.45 5.61
CA SER A 73 -8.00 -3.64 6.63
C SER A 73 -8.45 -3.92 8.08
N GLY A 74 -9.50 -4.71 8.28
CA GLY A 74 -9.93 -5.13 9.59
C GLY A 74 -10.23 -3.96 10.53
N ASP A 75 -9.53 -3.89 11.66
CA ASP A 75 -9.65 -2.82 12.65
C ASP A 75 -8.87 -1.54 12.30
N GLY A 76 -8.23 -1.51 11.13
CA GLY A 76 -7.55 -0.36 10.59
C GLY A 76 -6.13 -0.10 11.11
N ARG A 77 -5.55 -1.03 11.89
CA ARG A 77 -4.24 -0.81 12.55
C ARG A 77 -3.10 -0.48 11.58
N ASN A 78 -3.00 -1.16 10.43
CA ASN A 78 -1.97 -0.88 9.41
C ASN A 78 -2.13 0.53 8.85
N VAL A 79 -3.36 0.92 8.51
CA VAL A 79 -3.72 2.23 7.96
C VAL A 79 -3.44 3.34 8.96
N ILE A 80 -3.83 3.16 10.23
CA ILE A 80 -3.60 4.12 11.32
C ILE A 80 -2.10 4.28 11.57
N ALA A 81 -1.34 3.19 11.59
CA ALA A 81 0.11 3.24 11.79
C ALA A 81 0.82 3.97 10.64
N ALA A 82 0.43 3.70 9.37
CA ALA A 82 0.95 4.44 8.22
C ALA A 82 0.62 5.93 8.29
N ALA A 83 -0.62 6.28 8.69
CA ALA A 83 -1.03 7.67 8.85
C ALA A 83 -0.28 8.40 9.98
N LYS A 84 0.08 7.71 11.07
CA LYS A 84 0.94 8.25 12.14
C LYS A 84 2.35 8.59 11.63
N ARG A 85 2.86 7.90 10.60
CA ARG A 85 4.12 8.23 9.90
C ARG A 85 3.97 9.40 8.91
N GLY A 86 2.79 9.98 8.80
CA GLY A 86 2.48 11.12 7.92
C GLY A 86 1.99 10.73 6.53
N ALA A 87 1.98 9.45 6.17
CA ALA A 87 1.47 8.96 4.89
C ALA A 87 -0.04 9.17 4.77
N ARG A 88 -0.54 9.29 3.54
CA ARG A 88 -1.96 9.07 3.27
C ARG A 88 -2.21 7.56 3.26
N ALA A 89 -3.29 7.11 3.88
CA ALA A 89 -3.55 5.69 3.99
C ALA A 89 -5.03 5.37 3.77
N LEU A 90 -5.31 4.29 3.04
CA LEU A 90 -6.64 3.80 2.71
C LEU A 90 -6.79 2.36 3.15
N GLY A 91 -7.81 2.08 3.96
CA GLY A 91 -8.25 0.73 4.28
C GLY A 91 -9.51 0.37 3.50
N VAL A 92 -9.48 -0.78 2.84
CA VAL A 92 -10.65 -1.38 2.20
C VAL A 92 -11.07 -2.59 3.03
N GLU A 93 -12.30 -2.57 3.54
CA GLU A 93 -12.83 -3.62 4.41
C GLU A 93 -14.27 -3.95 4.04
N TYR A 94 -14.59 -5.23 3.95
CA TYR A 94 -15.92 -5.68 3.58
C TYR A 94 -16.96 -5.49 4.69
N ASN A 95 -16.55 -5.67 5.95
CA ASN A 95 -17.41 -5.58 7.11
C ASN A 95 -17.64 -4.11 7.52
N ALA A 96 -18.88 -3.62 7.40
CA ALA A 96 -19.27 -2.25 7.74
C ALA A 96 -18.99 -1.87 9.21
N ASP A 97 -19.12 -2.82 10.14
CA ASP A 97 -18.86 -2.57 11.57
C ASP A 97 -17.36 -2.35 11.81
N LEU A 98 -16.49 -3.12 11.14
CA LEU A 98 -15.05 -2.91 11.18
C LEU A 98 -14.66 -1.57 10.55
N VAL A 99 -15.27 -1.16 9.43
CA VAL A 99 -15.06 0.16 8.82
C VAL A 99 -15.44 1.27 9.81
N THR A 100 -16.60 1.15 10.45
CA THR A 100 -17.06 2.12 11.44
C THR A 100 -16.13 2.17 12.67
N TYR A 101 -15.67 1.01 13.12
CA TYR A 101 -14.70 0.90 14.20
C TYR A 101 -13.38 1.58 13.83
N SER A 102 -12.82 1.29 12.66
CA SER A 102 -11.55 1.84 12.16
C SER A 102 -11.58 3.37 12.03
N ARG A 103 -12.69 3.94 11.54
CA ARG A 103 -12.88 5.40 11.47
C ARG A 103 -12.83 6.05 12.84
N ARG A 104 -13.48 5.44 13.85
CA ARG A 104 -13.42 5.92 15.23
C ARG A 104 -12.01 5.77 15.82
N ALA A 105 -11.35 4.66 15.57
CA ALA A 105 -9.99 4.43 16.02
C ALA A 105 -9.00 5.45 15.42
N ALA A 106 -9.14 5.78 14.14
CA ALA A 106 -8.34 6.81 13.47
C ALA A 106 -8.59 8.21 14.06
N ALA A 107 -9.85 8.55 14.33
CA ALA A 107 -10.19 9.81 15.00
C ALA A 107 -9.59 9.89 16.40
N ALA A 108 -9.72 8.82 17.20
CA ALA A 108 -9.12 8.74 18.54
C ALA A 108 -7.58 8.81 18.50
N ALA A 109 -6.96 8.33 17.44
CA ALA A 109 -5.51 8.42 17.23
C ALA A 109 -5.05 9.77 16.64
N GLY A 110 -5.96 10.70 16.32
CA GLY A 110 -5.65 12.01 15.76
C GLY A 110 -5.17 11.98 14.29
N VAL A 111 -5.51 10.94 13.54
CA VAL A 111 -5.03 10.75 12.15
C VAL A 111 -6.16 10.63 11.11
N ALA A 112 -7.40 11.00 11.47
CA ALA A 112 -8.57 10.83 10.60
C ALA A 112 -8.45 11.55 9.24
N GLU A 113 -7.68 12.63 9.15
CA GLU A 113 -7.46 13.36 7.89
C GLU A 113 -6.55 12.60 6.90
N ARG A 114 -5.74 11.65 7.40
CA ARG A 114 -4.80 10.85 6.61
C ARG A 114 -5.20 9.39 6.48
N ALA A 115 -6.05 8.88 7.39
CA ALA A 115 -6.51 7.50 7.45
C ALA A 115 -7.97 7.42 6.97
N THR A 116 -8.17 6.97 5.76
CA THR A 116 -9.50 6.78 5.15
C THR A 116 -9.88 5.31 5.16
N PHE A 117 -11.16 5.02 5.39
CA PHE A 117 -11.68 3.65 5.35
C PHE A 117 -12.94 3.59 4.51
N VAL A 118 -12.99 2.64 3.59
CA VAL A 118 -14.13 2.40 2.72
C VAL A 118 -14.64 0.97 2.90
N GLN A 119 -15.97 0.83 2.89
CA GLN A 119 -16.58 -0.48 2.79
C GLN A 119 -16.50 -0.94 1.34
N GLY A 120 -15.90 -2.11 1.11
CA GLY A 120 -15.76 -2.62 -0.24
C GLY A 120 -15.12 -4.01 -0.31
N ASP A 121 -15.18 -4.57 -1.51
CA ASP A 121 -14.48 -5.80 -1.84
C ASP A 121 -13.03 -5.50 -2.22
N MET A 122 -12.07 -6.16 -1.58
CA MET A 122 -10.63 -6.00 -1.85
C MET A 122 -10.27 -6.31 -3.31
N TYR A 123 -11.02 -7.20 -3.96
CA TYR A 123 -10.79 -7.56 -5.37
C TYR A 123 -11.24 -6.48 -6.36
N GLU A 124 -12.26 -5.70 -5.99
CA GLU A 124 -12.85 -4.64 -6.83
C GLU A 124 -12.21 -3.26 -6.56
N ALA A 125 -11.55 -3.09 -5.40
CA ALA A 125 -10.97 -1.82 -5.00
C ALA A 125 -9.95 -1.28 -6.00
N ASP A 126 -10.01 -0.01 -6.36
CA ASP A 126 -8.95 0.64 -7.14
C ASP A 126 -7.71 0.87 -6.28
N ILE A 127 -6.61 0.21 -6.64
CA ILE A 127 -5.31 0.34 -5.98
C ILE A 127 -4.25 0.98 -6.89
N SER A 128 -4.62 1.46 -8.06
CA SER A 128 -3.71 1.95 -9.11
C SER A 128 -2.77 3.09 -8.67
N GLN A 129 -3.17 3.84 -7.65
CA GLN A 129 -2.40 4.97 -7.12
C GLN A 129 -1.55 4.60 -5.89
N ALA A 130 -1.61 3.35 -5.42
CA ALA A 130 -0.80 2.92 -4.29
C ALA A 130 0.70 3.08 -4.57
N SER A 131 1.44 3.59 -3.62
CA SER A 131 2.90 3.55 -3.59
C SER A 131 3.42 2.45 -2.67
N ALA A 132 2.59 2.03 -1.70
CA ALA A 132 2.85 0.87 -0.86
C ALA A 132 1.54 0.14 -0.49
N LEU A 133 1.61 -1.18 -0.32
CA LEU A 133 0.55 -2.00 0.26
C LEU A 133 1.10 -2.75 1.47
N ILE A 134 0.29 -2.83 2.53
CA ILE A 134 0.60 -3.56 3.76
C ILE A 134 -0.53 -4.57 3.96
N LEU A 135 -0.24 -5.85 3.78
CA LEU A 135 -1.25 -6.89 3.67
C LEU A 135 -1.09 -7.98 4.73
N PHE A 136 -2.22 -8.46 5.25
CA PHE A 136 -2.28 -9.72 5.99
C PHE A 136 -3.44 -10.56 5.46
N LEU A 137 -3.19 -11.31 4.43
CA LEU A 137 -4.17 -12.14 3.72
C LEU A 137 -3.66 -13.58 3.61
N ILE A 138 -4.58 -14.54 3.54
CA ILE A 138 -4.23 -15.94 3.31
C ILE A 138 -3.72 -16.17 1.87
N PRO A 139 -2.98 -17.25 1.61
CA PRO A 139 -2.38 -17.52 0.29
C PRO A 139 -3.37 -17.49 -0.88
N TYR A 140 -4.56 -18.03 -0.70
CA TYR A 140 -5.59 -18.01 -1.74
C TYR A 140 -5.94 -16.60 -2.20
N ASN A 141 -6.12 -15.66 -1.25
CA ASN A 141 -6.47 -14.27 -1.55
C ASN A 141 -5.29 -13.54 -2.19
N LEU A 142 -4.07 -13.77 -1.71
CA LEU A 142 -2.84 -13.19 -2.28
C LEU A 142 -2.64 -13.63 -3.72
N MET A 143 -2.77 -14.92 -4.03
CA MET A 143 -2.68 -15.45 -5.39
C MET A 143 -3.75 -14.85 -6.32
N LYS A 144 -4.97 -14.71 -5.84
CA LYS A 144 -6.06 -14.09 -6.61
C LYS A 144 -5.80 -12.61 -6.88
N LEU A 145 -5.15 -11.89 -5.96
CA LEU A 145 -4.76 -10.49 -6.12
C LEU A 145 -3.49 -10.31 -6.96
N ALA A 146 -2.64 -11.33 -7.12
CA ALA A 146 -1.33 -11.20 -7.75
C ALA A 146 -1.35 -10.50 -9.13
N PRO A 147 -2.27 -10.80 -10.07
CA PRO A 147 -2.33 -10.07 -11.34
C PRO A 147 -2.59 -8.57 -11.16
N LYS A 148 -3.45 -8.19 -10.20
CA LYS A 148 -3.76 -6.81 -9.87
C LYS A 148 -2.58 -6.10 -9.21
N LEU A 149 -1.84 -6.79 -8.35
CA LEU A 149 -0.63 -6.29 -7.70
C LEU A 149 0.49 -6.07 -8.73
N LEU A 150 0.69 -6.98 -9.67
CA LEU A 150 1.67 -6.86 -10.75
C LEU A 150 1.33 -5.78 -11.80
N ALA A 151 0.08 -5.32 -11.84
CA ALA A 151 -0.34 -4.22 -12.70
C ALA A 151 -0.07 -2.82 -12.11
N LEU A 152 0.39 -2.75 -10.85
CA LEU A 152 0.76 -1.50 -10.21
C LEU A 152 1.99 -0.86 -10.86
N LYS A 153 2.22 0.40 -10.55
CA LYS A 153 3.39 1.13 -11.05
C LYS A 153 4.67 0.43 -10.59
N PRO A 154 5.67 0.27 -11.48
CA PRO A 154 6.97 -0.23 -11.09
C PRO A 154 7.55 0.55 -9.91
N GLY A 155 8.12 -0.16 -8.93
CA GLY A 155 8.60 0.43 -7.69
C GLY A 155 7.56 0.51 -6.56
N THR A 156 6.29 0.17 -6.82
CA THR A 156 5.31 -0.01 -5.73
C THR A 156 5.77 -1.13 -4.81
N ARG A 157 5.76 -0.87 -3.51
CA ARG A 157 6.23 -1.79 -2.46
C ARG A 157 5.03 -2.50 -1.85
N ILE A 158 5.09 -3.82 -1.78
CA ILE A 158 4.03 -4.66 -1.21
C ILE A 158 4.65 -5.47 -0.10
N VAL A 159 4.20 -5.31 1.13
CA VAL A 159 4.65 -6.13 2.25
C VAL A 159 3.51 -7.01 2.73
N SER A 160 3.75 -8.32 2.68
CA SER A 160 2.81 -9.34 3.14
C SER A 160 3.27 -9.93 4.47
N ASN A 161 2.36 -9.96 5.45
CA ASN A 161 2.59 -10.63 6.73
C ASN A 161 2.39 -12.15 6.55
N THR A 162 3.35 -12.94 7.01
CA THR A 162 3.32 -14.39 7.18
C THR A 162 3.25 -15.22 5.91
N TYR A 163 2.56 -14.78 4.89
CA TYR A 163 2.35 -15.57 3.66
C TYR A 163 2.95 -14.87 2.45
N GLU A 164 3.60 -15.68 1.61
CA GLU A 164 4.06 -15.23 0.29
C GLU A 164 2.89 -15.02 -0.66
N ILE A 165 3.05 -14.11 -1.65
CA ILE A 165 2.05 -13.88 -2.68
C ILE A 165 1.84 -15.16 -3.53
N GLY A 166 2.91 -15.92 -3.73
CA GLY A 166 2.87 -17.18 -4.47
C GLY A 166 2.93 -16.99 -5.99
N GLY A 167 2.54 -18.04 -6.73
CA GLY A 167 2.55 -18.01 -8.20
C GLY A 167 3.95 -17.98 -8.83
N GLY A 168 5.03 -18.17 -8.06
CA GLY A 168 6.41 -18.07 -8.51
C GLY A 168 7.01 -16.65 -8.38
N TRP A 169 6.25 -15.65 -7.89
CA TRP A 169 6.80 -14.36 -7.55
C TRP A 169 7.56 -14.46 -6.22
N GLU A 170 8.87 -14.43 -6.29
CA GLU A 170 9.74 -14.49 -5.11
C GLU A 170 9.79 -13.10 -4.43
N PRO A 171 9.88 -13.02 -3.08
CA PRO A 171 10.06 -11.76 -2.39
C PRO A 171 11.44 -11.16 -2.68
N ASP A 172 11.51 -9.83 -2.78
CA ASP A 172 12.77 -9.09 -2.88
C ASP A 172 13.54 -9.08 -1.54
N GLU A 173 12.78 -9.15 -0.43
CA GLU A 173 13.34 -9.18 0.93
C GLU A 173 12.41 -9.96 1.86
N THR A 174 13.02 -10.69 2.80
CA THR A 174 12.30 -11.40 3.86
C THR A 174 12.91 -11.02 5.20
N ASP A 175 12.08 -10.59 6.15
CA ASP A 175 12.53 -10.28 7.51
C ASP A 175 11.63 -10.95 8.55
N ARG A 176 12.20 -11.19 9.73
CA ARG A 176 11.54 -11.89 10.83
C ARG A 176 11.52 -11.03 12.09
N LEU A 177 10.35 -10.91 12.67
CA LEU A 177 10.19 -10.30 13.99
C LEU A 177 10.75 -11.22 15.09
N GLN A 178 11.56 -10.67 15.98
CA GLN A 178 12.13 -11.39 17.14
C GLN A 178 12.16 -10.48 18.37
N PRO A 179 11.66 -10.92 19.54
CA PRO A 179 10.96 -12.20 19.78
C PRO A 179 9.55 -12.19 19.18
N CYS A 180 9.07 -13.36 18.76
CA CYS A 180 7.73 -13.50 18.21
C CYS A 180 7.20 -14.92 18.39
N LEU A 181 5.90 -15.06 18.67
CA LEU A 181 5.23 -16.35 18.85
C LEU A 181 4.47 -16.78 17.59
N THR A 182 3.77 -15.85 16.93
CA THR A 182 2.94 -16.12 15.75
C THR A 182 2.99 -14.94 14.78
N TRP A 183 2.82 -15.22 13.49
CA TRP A 183 2.77 -14.18 12.42
C TRP A 183 4.06 -13.36 12.36
N CYS A 184 5.19 -14.06 12.31
CA CYS A 184 6.51 -13.51 12.61
C CYS A 184 7.34 -13.13 11.39
N VAL A 185 6.88 -13.40 10.19
CA VAL A 185 7.64 -13.18 8.93
C VAL A 185 6.94 -12.13 8.10
N ALA A 186 7.70 -11.21 7.54
CA ALA A 186 7.24 -10.27 6.54
C ALA A 186 8.02 -10.45 5.25
N TYR A 187 7.33 -10.36 4.12
CA TYR A 187 7.85 -10.52 2.77
C TYR A 187 7.62 -9.24 1.99
N LEU A 188 8.70 -8.62 1.54
CA LEU A 188 8.66 -7.43 0.68
C LEU A 188 8.73 -7.85 -0.78
N TYR A 189 7.86 -7.30 -1.59
CA TYR A 189 7.87 -7.38 -3.05
C TYR A 189 7.91 -5.96 -3.62
N ILE A 190 8.72 -5.74 -4.64
CA ILE A 190 8.78 -4.48 -5.36
C ILE A 190 8.31 -4.74 -6.79
N VAL A 191 7.20 -4.12 -7.19
CA VAL A 191 6.63 -4.33 -8.52
C VAL A 191 7.67 -4.02 -9.59
N PRO A 192 8.06 -5.00 -10.43
CA PRO A 192 9.09 -4.80 -11.44
C PRO A 192 8.55 -4.05 -12.66
N ALA A 193 9.41 -3.31 -13.33
CA ALA A 193 9.11 -2.79 -14.66
C ALA A 193 8.89 -3.93 -15.67
N LYS A 194 8.16 -3.65 -16.74
CA LYS A 194 7.93 -4.62 -17.82
C LYS A 194 8.99 -4.43 -18.93
N VAL A 195 9.87 -5.39 -19.05
CA VAL A 195 10.99 -5.33 -19.99
C VAL A 195 10.96 -6.40 -21.08
N GLU A 196 10.03 -7.34 -21.01
CA GLU A 196 9.87 -8.37 -22.06
C GLU A 196 9.74 -7.73 -23.44
N GLY A 197 10.39 -8.35 -24.45
CA GLY A 197 10.42 -7.91 -25.84
C GLY A 197 11.80 -7.48 -26.33
N THR A 198 11.85 -6.87 -27.51
CA THR A 198 13.11 -6.50 -28.20
C THR A 198 13.43 -5.03 -27.94
N TRP A 199 14.73 -4.77 -27.72
CA TRP A 199 15.27 -3.46 -27.42
C TRP A 199 16.47 -3.17 -28.32
N ALA A 200 16.42 -2.06 -29.05
CA ALA A 200 17.51 -1.59 -29.88
C ALA A 200 18.56 -0.86 -29.01
N LEU A 201 19.80 -1.33 -29.09
CA LEU A 201 20.97 -0.66 -28.52
C LEU A 201 21.80 -0.02 -29.65
N PRO A 202 22.69 0.95 -29.35
CA PRO A 202 23.62 1.49 -30.36
C PRO A 202 24.49 0.43 -31.02
N GLN A 203 24.68 -0.71 -30.37
CA GLN A 203 25.56 -1.80 -30.83
C GLN A 203 24.85 -3.15 -30.87
N GLY A 204 23.64 -3.21 -31.44
CA GLY A 204 22.88 -4.45 -31.62
C GLY A 204 21.50 -4.43 -30.98
N GLU A 205 20.94 -5.61 -30.79
CA GLU A 205 19.61 -5.79 -30.22
C GLU A 205 19.67 -6.66 -28.96
N LEU A 206 18.79 -6.36 -28.01
CA LEU A 206 18.63 -7.12 -26.78
C LEU A 206 17.19 -7.65 -26.73
N THR A 207 17.03 -8.96 -26.88
CA THR A 207 15.73 -9.62 -26.71
C THR A 207 15.63 -10.13 -25.29
N LEU A 208 14.61 -9.69 -24.54
CA LEU A 208 14.39 -10.03 -23.15
C LEU A 208 13.12 -10.86 -22.95
N GLU A 209 13.22 -11.84 -22.09
CA GLU A 209 12.11 -12.59 -21.49
C GLU A 209 12.05 -12.27 -20.01
N GLN A 210 10.85 -12.18 -19.45
CA GLN A 210 10.66 -11.78 -18.06
C GLN A 210 9.76 -12.74 -17.29
N SER A 211 10.23 -13.15 -16.11
CA SER A 211 9.43 -13.84 -15.10
C SER A 211 9.53 -13.08 -13.79
N PHE A 212 8.51 -12.24 -13.51
CA PHE A 212 8.49 -11.30 -12.38
C PHE A 212 9.73 -10.38 -12.38
N GLN A 213 10.58 -10.45 -11.35
CA GLN A 213 11.83 -9.70 -11.29
C GLN A 213 13.01 -10.38 -12.00
N LYS A 214 12.88 -11.62 -12.45
CA LYS A 214 13.94 -12.33 -13.17
C LYS A 214 13.85 -12.03 -14.66
N VAL A 215 15.00 -11.74 -15.26
CA VAL A 215 15.12 -11.40 -16.67
C VAL A 215 16.14 -12.33 -17.31
N THR A 216 15.75 -12.95 -18.41
CA THR A 216 16.64 -13.71 -19.29
C THR A 216 16.61 -13.10 -20.68
N GLY A 217 17.51 -13.48 -21.55
CA GLY A 217 17.50 -12.97 -22.91
C GLY A 217 18.82 -13.11 -23.63
N VAL A 218 18.89 -12.48 -24.79
CA VAL A 218 20.03 -12.58 -25.68
C VAL A 218 20.36 -11.19 -26.25
N HIS A 219 21.62 -10.82 -26.21
CA HIS A 219 22.16 -9.70 -26.95
C HIS A 219 22.69 -10.19 -28.30
N GLU A 220 22.23 -9.62 -29.39
CA GLU A 220 22.69 -9.93 -30.74
C GLU A 220 23.42 -8.71 -31.35
N ARG A 221 24.63 -8.96 -31.82
CA ARG A 221 25.44 -7.95 -32.52
C ARG A 221 26.17 -8.60 -33.71
N GLU A 222 25.98 -8.08 -34.91
CA GLU A 222 26.66 -8.56 -36.13
C GLU A 222 26.48 -10.07 -36.35
N GLY A 223 25.30 -10.60 -36.00
CA GLY A 223 24.99 -12.03 -36.10
C GLY A 223 25.56 -12.89 -34.95
N ILE A 224 26.29 -12.32 -34.03
CA ILE A 224 26.78 -13.01 -32.82
C ILE A 224 25.76 -12.86 -31.71
N ARG A 225 25.27 -13.97 -31.19
CA ARG A 225 24.29 -14.05 -30.10
C ARG A 225 24.96 -14.40 -28.77
N VAL A 226 24.79 -13.56 -27.77
CA VAL A 226 25.34 -13.77 -26.43
C VAL A 226 24.20 -13.72 -25.40
N PRO A 227 24.00 -14.78 -24.59
CA PRO A 227 23.00 -14.75 -23.53
C PRO A 227 23.34 -13.70 -22.49
N ILE A 228 22.30 -13.08 -21.91
CA ILE A 228 22.50 -12.30 -20.69
C ILE A 228 22.54 -13.22 -19.47
N GLU A 229 23.28 -12.83 -18.47
CA GLU A 229 23.42 -13.54 -17.21
C GLU A 229 22.97 -12.68 -16.04
N ASN A 230 22.41 -13.32 -15.00
CA ASN A 230 22.02 -12.65 -13.75
C ASN A 230 21.08 -11.45 -13.95
N GLY A 231 20.17 -11.53 -14.94
CA GLY A 231 19.20 -10.48 -15.23
C GLY A 231 18.17 -10.36 -14.12
N THR A 232 18.07 -9.17 -13.51
CA THR A 232 17.13 -8.87 -12.43
C THR A 232 16.54 -7.48 -12.55
N LEU A 233 15.32 -7.33 -12.01
CA LEU A 233 14.62 -6.06 -11.85
C LEU A 233 14.32 -5.83 -10.37
N ARG A 234 14.50 -4.59 -9.93
CA ARG A 234 13.96 -4.10 -8.66
C ARG A 234 13.23 -2.79 -8.90
N GLY A 235 11.92 -2.86 -9.02
CA GLY A 235 11.14 -1.72 -9.53
C GLY A 235 11.57 -1.36 -10.95
N ASN A 236 12.02 -0.13 -11.14
CA ASN A 236 12.55 0.37 -12.41
C ASN A 236 14.05 0.08 -12.62
N GLU A 237 14.73 -0.45 -11.64
CA GLU A 237 16.17 -0.72 -11.74
C GLU A 237 16.38 -2.07 -12.40
N ILE A 238 17.15 -2.12 -13.49
CA ILE A 238 17.54 -3.34 -14.20
C ILE A 238 19.03 -3.58 -14.05
N ARG A 239 19.40 -4.84 -13.86
CA ARG A 239 20.78 -5.30 -13.81
C ARG A 239 20.90 -6.62 -14.59
N PHE A 240 21.93 -6.74 -15.40
CA PHE A 240 22.30 -7.97 -16.11
C PHE A 240 23.78 -7.94 -16.51
N MET A 241 24.29 -9.08 -16.96
CA MET A 241 25.65 -9.19 -17.51
C MET A 241 25.61 -9.65 -18.96
N ILE A 242 26.50 -9.11 -19.79
CA ILE A 242 26.82 -9.62 -21.12
C ILE A 242 28.32 -9.88 -21.13
N ASN A 243 28.74 -11.14 -21.31
CA ASN A 243 30.11 -11.57 -21.08
C ASN A 243 30.58 -11.15 -19.67
N GLN A 244 31.63 -10.37 -19.57
CA GLN A 244 32.20 -9.87 -18.30
C GLN A 244 31.83 -8.41 -18.01
N THR A 245 30.85 -7.86 -18.73
CA THR A 245 30.41 -6.50 -18.55
C THR A 245 29.08 -6.47 -17.80
N GLU A 246 29.05 -5.77 -16.68
CA GLU A 246 27.83 -5.53 -15.89
C GLU A 246 27.08 -4.32 -16.42
N TYR A 247 25.83 -4.49 -16.74
CA TYR A 247 24.89 -3.44 -17.12
C TYR A 247 23.97 -3.15 -15.94
N THR A 248 23.99 -1.91 -15.48
CA THR A 248 23.02 -1.40 -14.51
C THR A 248 22.32 -0.20 -15.10
N GLY A 249 21.01 -0.11 -14.92
CA GLY A 249 20.26 0.98 -15.53
C GLY A 249 18.86 1.13 -14.99
N ARG A 250 18.14 2.06 -15.58
CA ARG A 250 16.75 2.36 -15.21
C ARG A 250 15.85 2.22 -16.42
N VAL A 251 14.69 1.62 -16.19
CA VAL A 251 13.61 1.44 -17.17
C VAL A 251 12.64 2.60 -17.05
N ASN A 252 12.41 3.31 -18.15
CA ASN A 252 11.50 4.45 -18.26
C ASN A 252 10.54 4.24 -19.44
N GLY A 253 9.50 3.39 -19.21
CA GLY A 253 8.58 2.98 -20.27
C GLY A 253 9.31 2.22 -21.39
N ASP A 254 9.37 2.81 -22.58
CA ASP A 254 10.00 2.21 -23.76
C ASP A 254 11.48 2.61 -23.95
N SER A 255 12.10 3.14 -22.92
CA SER A 255 13.53 3.42 -22.89
C SER A 255 14.22 2.86 -21.67
N MET A 256 15.48 2.52 -21.82
CA MET A 256 16.40 2.20 -20.72
C MET A 256 17.68 3.00 -20.90
N ASP A 257 18.28 3.40 -19.80
CA ASP A 257 19.58 4.06 -19.76
C ASP A 257 20.35 3.67 -18.49
N GLY A 258 21.67 3.73 -18.58
CA GLY A 258 22.48 3.32 -17.45
C GLY A 258 23.98 3.29 -17.71
N ILE A 259 24.68 2.48 -16.90
CA ILE A 259 26.13 2.34 -16.90
C ILE A 259 26.49 0.88 -17.19
N ALA A 260 27.43 0.68 -18.11
CA ALA A 260 28.06 -0.59 -18.39
C ALA A 260 29.49 -0.58 -17.79
N LYS A 261 29.77 -1.52 -16.89
CA LYS A 261 31.07 -1.70 -16.22
C LYS A 261 31.74 -2.97 -16.68
N GLY A 262 32.74 -2.84 -17.55
CA GLY A 262 33.63 -3.91 -18.00
C GLY A 262 35.08 -3.50 -17.79
N ARG A 263 35.91 -3.75 -18.79
CA ARG A 263 37.31 -3.23 -18.81
C ARG A 263 37.32 -1.68 -18.79
N LEU A 264 36.33 -1.07 -19.38
CA LEU A 264 36.07 0.38 -19.34
C LEU A 264 34.65 0.58 -18.82
N THR A 265 34.40 1.74 -18.23
CA THR A 265 33.06 2.18 -17.84
C THR A 265 32.51 3.07 -18.94
N SER A 266 31.29 2.80 -19.40
CA SER A 266 30.58 3.59 -20.40
C SER A 266 29.10 3.73 -20.05
N THR A 267 28.41 4.68 -20.63
CA THR A 267 26.95 4.76 -20.60
C THR A 267 26.36 3.85 -21.68
N TRP A 268 25.15 3.37 -21.45
CA TRP A 268 24.38 2.64 -22.44
C TRP A 268 22.93 3.11 -22.47
N THR A 269 22.29 2.94 -23.57
CA THR A 269 20.86 3.24 -23.77
C THR A 269 20.23 2.16 -24.60
N ALA A 270 18.93 1.91 -24.39
CA ALA A 270 18.14 1.02 -25.24
C ALA A 270 16.75 1.61 -25.45
N LYS A 271 16.16 1.34 -26.60
CA LYS A 271 14.79 1.71 -26.94
C LYS A 271 14.00 0.48 -27.33
N ARG A 272 12.78 0.34 -26.84
CA ARG A 272 11.90 -0.76 -27.22
C ARG A 272 11.63 -0.68 -28.72
N VAL A 273 11.75 -1.83 -29.39
CA VAL A 273 11.35 -1.97 -30.78
C VAL A 273 9.84 -2.16 -30.82
N ALA A 274 9.11 -1.37 -31.57
CA ALA A 274 7.69 -1.58 -31.79
C ALA A 274 7.48 -2.91 -32.55
N GLU A 275 6.53 -3.71 -32.08
CA GLU A 275 6.08 -4.92 -32.77
C GLU A 275 5.31 -4.57 -34.04
#